data_417c202a46beb8aaebcb6eb109c83fda
#
_entry.id   417c202a46beb8aaebcb6eb109c83fda
#
_cell.length_a   1.000
_cell.length_b   1.000
_cell.length_c   1.000
_cell.angle_alpha   90.00
_cell.angle_beta   90.00
_cell.angle_gamma   90.00
#
_symmetry.space_group_name_H-M   'P 1'
#
loop_
_entity.id
_entity.type
_entity.pdbx_description
1 polymer ?
#
loop_
_entity_poly.entity_id
_entity_poly.type
_entity_poly.pdbx_seq_one_letter_code
_entity_poly.pdbx_strand_id
1 'polypeptide(L)'
;MNPSVTVITPTKNRLKLLCESIDSVQRQSFDAWEHIVVDDGSDDGTAEEVARRAAADPRIRYIRRGGEKSGANVCRNIGIRESQANLVVFLDSDDLLEPHCLGRRFAVMQRNADVDFATFGTKFFRRAIGDLEDRLDSDLIGDDLVRFLFFECPWIITAPIWRKASLVRLGLFDESLLSWQDIDLHVRAIAAGFRYLRFPKMDHHVRWQFEPTKVSVEQRRSPRHLDGAIATIQKFERYVMEGPGINWVRQRALCSLYFFVAERWVALGNLPAALRVWQQIRQRRLGSRVLHVSGVGLLIIQALGGVPGRRLGNRMAHKWKGWMRMRTNPELVVR
;
A
#
# COMPACT_ATOMS: atom_id res chain seq x y z
N MET A 1 -26.48 4.61 -18.62
CA MET A 1 -26.74 4.80 -17.16
C MET A 1 -25.55 5.53 -16.58
N ASN A 2 -25.78 6.42 -15.60
CA ASN A 2 -24.64 7.03 -14.87
C ASN A 2 -23.99 5.97 -13.98
N PRO A 3 -22.66 5.82 -13.98
CA PRO A 3 -21.98 4.84 -13.15
C PRO A 3 -22.11 5.20 -11.66
N SER A 4 -22.24 4.19 -10.82
CA SER A 4 -22.26 4.34 -9.36
C SER A 4 -20.88 4.09 -8.74
N VAL A 5 -20.05 3.31 -9.42
CA VAL A 5 -18.68 2.96 -9.00
C VAL A 5 -17.73 3.12 -10.17
N THR A 6 -16.62 3.82 -9.97
CA THR A 6 -15.49 3.86 -10.90
C THR A 6 -14.41 2.89 -10.42
N VAL A 7 -13.98 1.97 -11.29
CA VAL A 7 -12.77 1.18 -11.10
C VAL A 7 -11.63 1.90 -11.82
N ILE A 8 -10.48 2.09 -11.17
CA ILE A 8 -9.30 2.76 -11.74
C ILE A 8 -8.14 1.78 -11.75
N THR A 9 -7.61 1.49 -12.94
CA THR A 9 -6.46 0.60 -13.12
C THR A 9 -5.30 1.34 -13.76
N PRO A 10 -4.21 1.62 -13.02
CA PRO A 10 -2.96 2.07 -13.60
C PRO A 10 -2.25 0.89 -14.29
N THR A 11 -1.68 1.11 -15.48
CA THR A 11 -0.96 0.07 -16.20
C THR A 11 0.31 0.60 -16.87
N LYS A 12 1.31 -0.30 -17.06
CA LYS A 12 2.48 -0.08 -17.90
C LYS A 12 3.08 -1.42 -18.30
N ASN A 13 3.10 -1.73 -19.62
CA ASN A 13 3.73 -2.92 -20.19
C ASN A 13 3.33 -4.24 -19.48
N ARG A 14 2.01 -4.45 -19.31
CA ARG A 14 1.44 -5.62 -18.65
C ARG A 14 0.17 -6.11 -19.34
N LEU A 15 0.11 -6.05 -20.66
CA LEU A 15 -1.07 -6.34 -21.46
C LEU A 15 -1.81 -7.61 -21.02
N LYS A 16 -1.10 -8.73 -20.88
CA LYS A 16 -1.71 -10.02 -20.52
C LYS A 16 -2.42 -9.96 -19.17
N LEU A 17 -1.76 -9.42 -18.14
CA LEU A 17 -2.31 -9.32 -16.78
C LEU A 17 -3.48 -8.31 -16.75
N LEU A 18 -3.33 -7.20 -17.45
CA LEU A 18 -4.37 -6.20 -17.60
C LEU A 18 -5.65 -6.79 -18.22
N CYS A 19 -5.52 -7.66 -19.22
CA CYS A 19 -6.67 -8.35 -19.81
C CYS A 19 -7.42 -9.17 -18.76
N GLU A 20 -6.71 -9.93 -17.91
CA GLU A 20 -7.31 -10.71 -16.82
C GLU A 20 -8.03 -9.78 -15.81
N SER A 21 -7.42 -8.64 -15.48
CA SER A 21 -7.98 -7.62 -14.59
C SER A 21 -9.27 -7.03 -15.17
N ILE A 22 -9.26 -6.59 -16.45
CA ILE A 22 -10.45 -6.07 -17.14
C ILE A 22 -11.56 -7.13 -17.19
N ASP A 23 -11.23 -8.37 -17.52
CA ASP A 23 -12.20 -9.47 -17.56
C ASP A 23 -12.86 -9.68 -16.19
N SER A 24 -12.15 -9.47 -15.08
CA SER A 24 -12.71 -9.58 -13.72
C SER A 24 -13.72 -8.46 -13.43
N VAL A 25 -13.53 -7.26 -13.99
CA VAL A 25 -14.49 -6.14 -13.89
C VAL A 25 -15.70 -6.38 -14.80
N GLN A 26 -15.50 -6.87 -16.03
CA GLN A 26 -16.60 -7.19 -16.95
C GLN A 26 -17.51 -8.31 -16.43
N ARG A 27 -16.97 -9.23 -15.62
CA ARG A 27 -17.74 -10.31 -14.97
C ARG A 27 -18.48 -9.89 -13.70
N GLN A 28 -18.47 -8.59 -13.33
CA GLN A 28 -19.23 -8.14 -12.16
C GLN A 28 -20.73 -8.33 -12.36
N SER A 29 -21.42 -8.82 -11.33
CA SER A 29 -22.89 -8.96 -11.29
C SER A 29 -23.64 -7.65 -11.03
N PHE A 30 -22.92 -6.56 -10.86
CA PHE A 30 -23.40 -5.21 -10.67
C PHE A 30 -23.03 -4.38 -11.91
N ASP A 31 -24.02 -3.82 -12.63
CA ASP A 31 -23.80 -3.22 -13.94
C ASP A 31 -23.48 -1.73 -13.92
N ALA A 32 -23.77 -1.01 -12.83
CA ALA A 32 -23.59 0.44 -12.75
C ALA A 32 -22.15 0.84 -12.41
N TRP A 33 -21.18 0.37 -13.20
CA TRP A 33 -19.77 0.73 -13.07
C TRP A 33 -19.22 1.36 -14.37
N GLU A 34 -18.14 2.11 -14.21
CA GLU A 34 -17.18 2.42 -15.27
C GLU A 34 -15.80 1.91 -14.88
N HIS A 35 -14.98 1.55 -15.86
CA HIS A 35 -13.61 1.13 -15.68
C HIS A 35 -12.65 2.04 -16.46
N ILE A 36 -11.86 2.82 -15.76
CA ILE A 36 -10.86 3.73 -16.34
C ILE A 36 -9.49 3.07 -16.26
N VAL A 37 -8.97 2.66 -17.40
CA VAL A 37 -7.60 2.18 -17.54
C VAL A 37 -6.72 3.36 -17.88
N VAL A 38 -5.77 3.68 -17.00
CA VAL A 38 -4.82 4.78 -17.19
C VAL A 38 -3.42 4.21 -17.48
N ASP A 39 -2.96 4.42 -18.71
CA ASP A 39 -1.70 3.86 -19.23
C ASP A 39 -0.53 4.83 -19.05
N ASP A 40 0.51 4.39 -18.34
CA ASP A 40 1.75 5.13 -18.08
C ASP A 40 2.76 5.07 -19.24
N GLY A 41 2.27 4.93 -20.49
CA GLY A 41 3.08 4.91 -21.69
C GLY A 41 3.58 3.51 -22.05
N SER A 42 2.67 2.55 -22.17
CA SER A 42 2.96 1.20 -22.68
C SER A 42 3.30 1.20 -24.16
N ASP A 43 4.09 0.19 -24.56
CA ASP A 43 4.49 -0.11 -25.94
C ASP A 43 4.29 -1.60 -26.31
N ASP A 44 3.49 -2.33 -25.51
CA ASP A 44 3.23 -3.77 -25.62
C ASP A 44 1.88 -4.12 -26.28
N GLY A 45 1.21 -3.16 -26.95
CA GLY A 45 -0.12 -3.33 -27.54
C GLY A 45 -1.28 -3.06 -26.56
N THR A 46 -0.99 -2.52 -25.38
CA THR A 46 -2.01 -2.18 -24.37
C THR A 46 -3.05 -1.19 -24.92
N ALA A 47 -2.62 -0.15 -25.64
CA ALA A 47 -3.51 0.89 -26.16
C ALA A 47 -4.54 0.32 -27.13
N GLU A 48 -4.09 -0.50 -28.07
CA GLU A 48 -4.92 -1.12 -29.11
C GLU A 48 -5.94 -2.08 -28.50
N GLU A 49 -5.51 -2.92 -27.56
CA GLU A 49 -6.39 -3.89 -26.92
C GLU A 49 -7.45 -3.22 -26.04
N VAL A 50 -7.08 -2.22 -25.24
CA VAL A 50 -8.07 -1.52 -24.40
C VAL A 50 -9.03 -0.70 -25.24
N ALA A 51 -8.57 -0.08 -26.36
CA ALA A 51 -9.46 0.59 -27.31
C ALA A 51 -10.45 -0.37 -27.95
N ARG A 52 -10.02 -1.58 -28.35
CA ARG A 52 -10.89 -2.65 -28.87
C ARG A 52 -11.97 -3.05 -27.85
N ARG A 53 -11.60 -3.21 -26.58
CA ARG A 53 -12.55 -3.53 -25.50
C ARG A 53 -13.52 -2.39 -25.21
N ALA A 54 -13.05 -1.15 -25.23
CA ALA A 54 -13.88 0.04 -25.05
C ALA A 54 -14.91 0.21 -26.19
N ALA A 55 -14.55 -0.18 -27.41
CA ALA A 55 -15.50 -0.19 -28.55
C ALA A 55 -16.61 -1.25 -28.36
N ALA A 56 -16.33 -2.36 -27.69
CA ALA A 56 -17.30 -3.41 -27.42
C ALA A 56 -18.11 -3.16 -26.12
N ASP A 57 -17.54 -2.48 -25.13
CA ASP A 57 -18.18 -2.15 -23.85
C ASP A 57 -17.90 -0.68 -23.49
N PRO A 58 -18.86 0.22 -23.67
CA PRO A 58 -18.68 1.67 -23.46
C PRO A 58 -18.45 2.05 -21.98
N ARG A 59 -18.58 1.10 -21.06
CA ARG A 59 -18.22 1.30 -19.64
C ARG A 59 -16.70 1.30 -19.41
N ILE A 60 -15.91 0.81 -20.38
CA ILE A 60 -14.44 0.81 -20.34
C ILE A 60 -13.93 2.07 -21.04
N ARG A 61 -13.02 2.78 -20.37
CA ARG A 61 -12.38 3.98 -20.89
C ARG A 61 -10.87 3.83 -20.84
N TYR A 62 -10.19 4.18 -21.91
CA TYR A 62 -8.74 4.24 -21.99
C TYR A 62 -8.25 5.66 -21.92
N ILE A 63 -7.25 5.91 -21.09
CA ILE A 63 -6.58 7.21 -20.98
C ILE A 63 -5.08 6.96 -21.01
N ARG A 64 -4.41 7.47 -22.06
CA ARG A 64 -2.95 7.52 -22.07
C ARG A 64 -2.49 8.71 -21.25
N ARG A 65 -1.62 8.47 -20.27
CA ARG A 65 -1.05 9.55 -19.46
C ARG A 65 -0.28 10.54 -20.35
N GLY A 66 -0.56 11.82 -20.17
CA GLY A 66 0.20 12.92 -20.72
C GLY A 66 1.15 13.55 -19.69
N GLY A 67 2.06 14.40 -20.15
CA GLY A 67 2.97 15.18 -19.30
C GLY A 67 4.23 14.42 -18.83
N GLU A 68 5.07 15.11 -18.07
CA GLU A 68 6.41 14.63 -17.66
C GLU A 68 6.38 13.65 -16.48
N LYS A 69 5.47 13.85 -15.54
CA LYS A 69 5.37 12.98 -14.35
C LYS A 69 4.82 11.61 -14.73
N SER A 70 5.38 10.56 -14.17
CA SER A 70 5.02 9.16 -14.42
C SER A 70 4.81 8.39 -13.14
N GLY A 71 4.19 7.20 -13.27
CA GLY A 71 3.98 6.26 -12.18
C GLY A 71 2.53 6.07 -11.77
N ALA A 72 2.28 5.03 -10.99
CA ALA A 72 0.95 4.60 -10.59
C ALA A 72 0.13 5.69 -9.86
N ASN A 73 0.78 6.54 -9.05
CA ASN A 73 0.10 7.65 -8.36
C ASN A 73 -0.48 8.68 -9.32
N VAL A 74 0.31 9.05 -10.35
CA VAL A 74 -0.13 9.99 -11.38
C VAL A 74 -1.33 9.40 -12.12
N CYS A 75 -1.23 8.13 -12.51
CA CYS A 75 -2.31 7.44 -13.21
C CYS A 75 -3.58 7.32 -12.33
N ARG A 76 -3.45 6.98 -11.05
CA ARG A 76 -4.59 6.93 -10.13
C ARG A 76 -5.23 8.31 -9.96
N ASN A 77 -4.44 9.38 -9.84
CA ASN A 77 -4.93 10.75 -9.74
C ASN A 77 -5.67 11.19 -11.01
N ILE A 78 -5.16 10.85 -12.19
CA ILE A 78 -5.87 11.08 -13.47
C ILE A 78 -7.22 10.34 -13.43
N GLY A 79 -7.22 9.05 -13.09
CA GLY A 79 -8.45 8.27 -13.01
C GLY A 79 -9.47 8.85 -12.02
N ILE A 80 -9.04 9.37 -10.84
CA ILE A 80 -9.94 10.02 -9.88
C ILE A 80 -10.56 11.29 -10.47
N ARG A 81 -9.77 12.12 -11.14
CA ARG A 81 -10.28 13.37 -11.75
C ARG A 81 -11.30 13.05 -12.85
N GLU A 82 -11.01 12.07 -13.69
CA GLU A 82 -11.83 11.64 -14.83
C GLU A 82 -13.03 10.78 -14.44
N SER A 83 -13.09 10.28 -13.21
CA SER A 83 -14.19 9.43 -12.73
C SER A 83 -15.52 10.18 -12.73
N GLN A 84 -16.58 9.53 -13.22
CA GLN A 84 -17.94 10.05 -13.22
C GLN A 84 -18.72 9.62 -11.98
N ALA A 85 -18.36 8.50 -11.37
CA ALA A 85 -19.02 8.00 -10.17
C ALA A 85 -18.53 8.70 -8.89
N ASN A 86 -19.40 8.69 -7.87
CA ASN A 86 -19.08 9.19 -6.53
C ASN A 86 -18.27 8.21 -5.67
N LEU A 87 -18.16 6.95 -6.10
CA LEU A 87 -17.40 5.91 -5.42
C LEU A 87 -16.28 5.40 -6.32
N VAL A 88 -15.10 5.19 -5.73
CA VAL A 88 -13.88 4.80 -6.45
C VAL A 88 -13.29 3.55 -5.81
N VAL A 89 -12.91 2.59 -6.65
CA VAL A 89 -12.13 1.40 -6.32
C VAL A 89 -10.85 1.42 -7.14
N PHE A 90 -9.71 1.18 -6.51
CA PHE A 90 -8.46 0.98 -7.22
C PHE A 90 -8.24 -0.52 -7.47
N LEU A 91 -7.80 -0.87 -8.67
CA LEU A 91 -7.50 -2.23 -9.06
C LEU A 91 -6.15 -2.23 -9.78
N ASP A 92 -5.15 -2.86 -9.19
CA ASP A 92 -3.86 -2.99 -9.88
C ASP A 92 -3.98 -3.93 -11.09
N SER A 93 -3.20 -3.67 -12.13
CA SER A 93 -3.31 -4.36 -13.44
C SER A 93 -3.02 -5.86 -13.39
N ASP A 94 -2.56 -6.39 -12.27
CA ASP A 94 -2.30 -7.82 -12.02
C ASP A 94 -3.25 -8.47 -11.00
N ASP A 95 -4.21 -7.69 -10.45
CA ASP A 95 -5.18 -8.14 -9.46
C ASP A 95 -6.55 -8.46 -10.07
N LEU A 96 -7.39 -9.18 -9.33
CA LEU A 96 -8.70 -9.64 -9.79
C LEU A 96 -9.79 -9.33 -8.74
N LEU A 97 -10.98 -8.92 -9.22
CA LEU A 97 -12.17 -8.79 -8.39
C LEU A 97 -13.04 -10.06 -8.45
N GLU A 98 -13.65 -10.45 -7.32
CA GLU A 98 -14.69 -11.48 -7.32
C GLU A 98 -15.98 -10.95 -7.98
N PRO A 99 -16.84 -11.81 -8.59
CA PRO A 99 -18.01 -11.37 -9.37
C PRO A 99 -19.02 -10.48 -8.62
N HIS A 100 -19.06 -10.56 -7.30
CA HIS A 100 -19.98 -9.75 -6.47
C HIS A 100 -19.30 -8.59 -5.75
N CYS A 101 -18.05 -8.29 -6.06
CA CYS A 101 -17.24 -7.30 -5.36
C CYS A 101 -17.87 -5.91 -5.40
N LEU A 102 -18.09 -5.36 -6.60
CA LEU A 102 -18.57 -3.98 -6.75
C LEU A 102 -19.95 -3.77 -6.16
N GLY A 103 -20.88 -4.71 -6.38
CA GLY A 103 -22.24 -4.63 -5.83
C GLY A 103 -22.26 -4.66 -4.29
N ARG A 104 -21.44 -5.52 -3.68
CA ARG A 104 -21.28 -5.60 -2.23
C ARG A 104 -20.71 -4.30 -1.66
N ARG A 105 -19.63 -3.81 -2.24
CA ARG A 105 -18.97 -2.58 -1.80
C ARG A 105 -19.88 -1.36 -1.97
N PHE A 106 -20.60 -1.27 -3.07
CA PHE A 106 -21.62 -0.24 -3.29
C PHE A 106 -22.70 -0.27 -2.21
N ALA A 107 -23.29 -1.44 -1.93
CA ALA A 107 -24.34 -1.58 -0.92
C ALA A 107 -23.86 -1.18 0.49
N VAL A 108 -22.61 -1.47 0.84
CA VAL A 108 -22.00 -1.04 2.10
C VAL A 108 -21.93 0.49 2.17
N MET A 109 -21.42 1.15 1.12
CA MET A 109 -21.27 2.61 1.10
C MET A 109 -22.61 3.34 1.06
N GLN A 110 -23.64 2.74 0.46
CA GLN A 110 -25.01 3.31 0.47
C GLN A 110 -25.64 3.30 1.87
N ARG A 111 -25.42 2.23 2.63
CA ARG A 111 -25.97 2.08 4.00
C ARG A 111 -25.21 2.92 5.05
N ASN A 112 -24.02 3.40 4.73
CA ASN A 112 -23.13 4.11 5.64
C ASN A 112 -22.69 5.45 5.00
N ALA A 113 -23.61 6.40 4.94
CA ALA A 113 -23.39 7.68 4.25
C ALA A 113 -22.31 8.55 4.91
N ASP A 114 -22.03 8.32 6.17
CA ASP A 114 -21.13 9.09 7.03
C ASP A 114 -19.68 8.59 7.04
N VAL A 115 -19.37 7.49 6.34
CA VAL A 115 -17.98 6.98 6.23
C VAL A 115 -17.30 7.47 4.94
N ASP A 116 -16.00 7.67 5.02
CA ASP A 116 -15.16 8.12 3.92
C ASP A 116 -14.77 6.98 2.99
N PHE A 117 -14.54 5.80 3.57
CA PHE A 117 -14.24 4.57 2.83
C PHE A 117 -14.62 3.30 3.64
N ALA A 118 -14.69 2.19 2.93
CA ALA A 118 -14.81 0.87 3.55
C ALA A 118 -13.77 -0.07 2.96
N THR A 119 -13.16 -0.94 3.77
CA THR A 119 -12.13 -1.88 3.33
C THR A 119 -12.57 -3.33 3.56
N PHE A 120 -12.06 -4.23 2.71
CA PHE A 120 -12.44 -5.64 2.64
C PHE A 120 -11.21 -6.54 2.72
N GLY A 121 -11.42 -7.79 3.13
CA GLY A 121 -10.36 -8.79 3.21
C GLY A 121 -9.80 -9.14 1.83
N THR A 122 -8.52 -9.52 1.80
CA THR A 122 -7.75 -9.85 0.59
C THR A 122 -7.37 -11.31 0.60
N LYS A 123 -7.48 -12.00 -0.56
CA LYS A 123 -6.85 -13.30 -0.82
C LYS A 123 -5.64 -13.10 -1.72
N PHE A 124 -4.62 -13.89 -1.50
CA PHE A 124 -3.45 -13.92 -2.38
C PHE A 124 -3.47 -15.13 -3.31
N PHE A 125 -2.86 -15.00 -4.48
CA PHE A 125 -2.65 -16.08 -5.41
C PHE A 125 -1.36 -15.85 -6.22
N ARG A 126 -0.81 -16.89 -6.86
CA ARG A 126 0.39 -16.78 -7.72
C ARG A 126 0.05 -16.89 -9.19
N ARG A 127 -0.43 -18.05 -9.61
CA ARG A 127 -0.75 -18.36 -11.02
C ARG A 127 -2.25 -18.52 -11.24
N ALA A 128 -2.94 -19.13 -10.27
CA ALA A 128 -4.38 -19.35 -10.32
C ALA A 128 -4.99 -19.10 -8.94
N ILE A 129 -6.23 -18.58 -8.93
CA ILE A 129 -6.99 -18.39 -7.70
C ILE A 129 -7.09 -19.72 -6.95
N GLY A 130 -6.73 -19.71 -5.66
CA GLY A 130 -6.73 -20.88 -4.79
C GLY A 130 -5.39 -21.62 -4.68
N ASP A 131 -4.34 -21.17 -5.39
CA ASP A 131 -3.00 -21.77 -5.28
C ASP A 131 -2.17 -21.24 -4.09
N LEU A 132 -2.72 -20.32 -3.32
CA LEU A 132 -2.20 -19.86 -2.03
C LEU A 132 -3.33 -19.82 -1.00
N GLU A 133 -3.01 -20.24 0.23
CA GLU A 133 -3.90 -20.10 1.39
C GLU A 133 -3.72 -18.75 2.09
N ASP A 134 -2.69 -17.99 1.73
CA ASP A 134 -2.37 -16.71 2.34
C ASP A 134 -3.50 -15.69 2.10
N ARG A 135 -3.88 -15.03 3.20
CA ARG A 135 -4.93 -14.02 3.21
C ARG A 135 -4.55 -12.87 4.12
N LEU A 136 -5.09 -11.71 3.84
CA LEU A 136 -5.03 -10.54 4.70
C LEU A 136 -6.44 -10.25 5.22
N ASP A 137 -6.64 -10.55 6.50
CA ASP A 137 -7.93 -10.37 7.16
C ASP A 137 -8.08 -8.94 7.65
N SER A 138 -9.25 -8.35 7.36
CA SER A 138 -9.60 -7.04 7.91
C SER A 138 -10.05 -7.10 9.38
N ASP A 139 -10.18 -8.30 9.95
CA ASP A 139 -10.73 -8.52 11.30
C ASP A 139 -9.74 -8.34 12.45
N LEU A 140 -8.48 -8.13 12.15
CA LEU A 140 -7.49 -7.95 13.21
C LEU A 140 -7.85 -6.72 14.05
N ILE A 141 -8.04 -6.93 15.34
CA ILE A 141 -8.32 -5.89 16.33
C ILE A 141 -7.04 -5.07 16.55
N GLY A 142 -7.17 -3.77 16.68
CA GLY A 142 -6.05 -2.89 17.01
C GLY A 142 -6.11 -1.53 16.33
N ASP A 143 -5.16 -0.67 16.66
CA ASP A 143 -4.98 0.64 16.03
C ASP A 143 -4.36 0.46 14.65
N ASP A 144 -5.14 0.63 13.59
CA ASP A 144 -4.70 0.43 12.21
C ASP A 144 -3.60 1.42 11.80
N LEU A 145 -3.59 2.62 12.36
CA LEU A 145 -2.48 3.56 12.15
C LEU A 145 -1.17 2.97 12.67
N VAL A 146 -1.18 2.45 13.88
CA VAL A 146 -0.01 1.78 14.47
C VAL A 146 0.41 0.58 13.63
N ARG A 147 -0.54 -0.21 13.14
CA ARG A 147 -0.26 -1.38 12.28
C ARG A 147 0.40 -0.97 10.96
N PHE A 148 -0.09 0.08 10.30
CA PHE A 148 0.58 0.62 9.10
C PHE A 148 1.98 1.11 9.42
N LEU A 149 2.17 1.82 10.52
CA LEU A 149 3.48 2.30 10.96
C LEU A 149 4.45 1.16 11.34
N PHE A 150 3.95 -0.02 11.75
CA PHE A 150 4.75 -1.24 11.89
C PHE A 150 4.93 -2.03 10.59
N PHE A 151 4.41 -1.52 9.47
CA PHE A 151 4.46 -2.18 8.17
C PHE A 151 3.71 -3.51 8.12
N GLU A 152 2.64 -3.64 8.91
CA GLU A 152 1.76 -4.81 8.90
C GLU A 152 0.72 -4.75 7.78
N CYS A 153 0.51 -3.56 7.20
CA CYS A 153 -0.42 -3.29 6.08
C CYS A 153 -1.78 -3.96 6.31
N PRO A 154 -2.64 -3.44 7.20
CA PRO A 154 -3.95 -4.02 7.52
C PRO A 154 -4.82 -4.30 6.29
N TRP A 155 -4.63 -3.54 5.24
CA TRP A 155 -5.19 -3.72 3.89
C TRP A 155 -4.28 -3.10 2.84
N ILE A 156 -4.51 -3.44 1.59
CA ILE A 156 -3.77 -2.95 0.42
C ILE A 156 -4.64 -2.05 -0.43
N ILE A 157 -4.08 -1.50 -1.52
CA ILE A 157 -4.75 -0.49 -2.36
C ILE A 157 -6.05 -0.99 -3.02
N THR A 158 -6.14 -2.28 -3.37
CA THR A 158 -7.31 -2.88 -4.02
C THR A 158 -8.47 -3.14 -3.03
N ALA A 159 -8.18 -3.18 -1.73
CA ALA A 159 -9.16 -3.51 -0.70
C ALA A 159 -10.25 -2.43 -0.46
N PRO A 160 -9.94 -1.13 -0.44
CA PRO A 160 -10.94 -0.12 -0.14
C PRO A 160 -11.84 0.25 -1.32
N ILE A 161 -13.07 0.67 -0.98
CA ILE A 161 -13.92 1.54 -1.80
C ILE A 161 -13.98 2.92 -1.13
N TRP A 162 -13.73 3.96 -1.88
CA TRP A 162 -13.63 5.34 -1.39
C TRP A 162 -14.76 6.22 -1.90
N ARG A 163 -15.20 7.20 -1.10
CA ARG A 163 -15.90 8.34 -1.68
C ARG A 163 -14.90 9.22 -2.45
N LYS A 164 -15.23 9.57 -3.69
CA LYS A 164 -14.40 10.48 -4.51
C LYS A 164 -14.14 11.80 -3.78
N ALA A 165 -15.16 12.37 -3.15
CA ALA A 165 -15.03 13.60 -2.37
C ALA A 165 -14.02 13.46 -1.21
N SER A 166 -13.96 12.30 -0.56
CA SER A 166 -12.98 12.03 0.49
C SER A 166 -11.55 11.95 -0.05
N LEU A 167 -11.33 11.32 -1.19
CA LEU A 167 -10.02 11.31 -1.86
C LEU A 167 -9.58 12.73 -2.24
N VAL A 168 -10.47 13.56 -2.76
CA VAL A 168 -10.20 14.97 -3.11
C VAL A 168 -9.87 15.77 -1.85
N ARG A 169 -10.67 15.64 -0.78
CA ARG A 169 -10.42 16.30 0.52
C ARG A 169 -9.08 15.89 1.14
N LEU A 170 -8.66 14.64 0.95
CA LEU A 170 -7.36 14.14 1.40
C LEU A 170 -6.17 14.68 0.59
N GLY A 171 -6.41 15.26 -0.59
CA GLY A 171 -5.38 15.78 -1.50
C GLY A 171 -4.87 14.74 -2.50
N LEU A 172 -5.63 13.68 -2.76
CA LEU A 172 -5.31 12.62 -3.73
C LEU A 172 -4.04 11.84 -3.34
N PHE A 173 -3.45 11.07 -4.28
CA PHE A 173 -2.15 10.44 -4.08
C PHE A 173 -1.03 11.48 -4.17
N ASP A 174 0.00 11.33 -3.35
CA ASP A 174 1.19 12.14 -3.45
C ASP A 174 2.09 11.65 -4.59
N GLU A 175 2.11 12.41 -5.68
CA GLU A 175 2.87 12.09 -6.90
C GLU A 175 4.38 12.22 -6.73
N SER A 176 4.86 12.78 -5.62
CA SER A 176 6.29 12.89 -5.32
C SER A 176 6.89 11.61 -4.73
N LEU A 177 6.04 10.68 -4.27
CA LEU A 177 6.50 9.48 -3.58
C LEU A 177 6.99 8.42 -4.56
N LEU A 178 8.19 7.93 -4.31
CA LEU A 178 8.79 6.80 -5.04
C LEU A 178 8.43 5.44 -4.42
N SER A 179 8.02 5.43 -3.15
CA SER A 179 7.77 4.21 -2.38
C SER A 179 6.59 4.40 -1.43
N TRP A 180 5.90 3.29 -1.10
CA TRP A 180 4.86 3.22 -0.07
C TRP A 180 3.66 4.15 -0.34
N GLN A 181 3.30 4.30 -1.61
CA GLN A 181 2.27 5.23 -2.05
C GLN A 181 0.88 4.91 -1.50
N ASP A 182 0.56 3.62 -1.45
CA ASP A 182 -0.67 3.08 -0.88
C ASP A 182 -0.71 3.24 0.64
N ILE A 183 0.43 2.95 1.30
CA ILE A 183 0.58 3.13 2.74
C ILE A 183 0.42 4.62 3.10
N ASP A 184 1.01 5.54 2.32
CA ASP A 184 0.87 6.99 2.53
C ASP A 184 -0.60 7.41 2.50
N LEU A 185 -1.36 6.98 1.48
CA LEU A 185 -2.78 7.32 1.38
C LEU A 185 -3.55 6.90 2.63
N HIS A 186 -3.34 5.66 3.10
CA HIS A 186 -4.05 5.10 4.24
C HIS A 186 -3.63 5.75 5.57
N VAL A 187 -2.31 5.88 5.80
CA VAL A 187 -1.77 6.55 7.00
C VAL A 187 -2.29 7.99 7.10
N ARG A 188 -2.27 8.71 6.00
CA ARG A 188 -2.73 10.10 5.92
C ARG A 188 -4.23 10.21 6.20
N ALA A 189 -5.04 9.32 5.63
CA ALA A 189 -6.48 9.28 5.87
C ALA A 189 -6.82 8.98 7.34
N ILE A 190 -6.18 7.95 7.93
CA ILE A 190 -6.43 7.58 9.33
C ILE A 190 -5.95 8.69 10.26
N ALA A 191 -4.76 9.25 10.02
CA ALA A 191 -4.21 10.33 10.84
C ALA A 191 -5.06 11.61 10.77
N ALA A 192 -5.70 11.88 9.62
CA ALA A 192 -6.62 12.99 9.45
C ALA A 192 -8.03 12.73 10.02
N GLY A 193 -8.26 11.58 10.68
CA GLY A 193 -9.52 11.24 11.31
C GLY A 193 -10.64 10.85 10.35
N PHE A 194 -10.29 10.35 9.16
CA PHE A 194 -11.30 9.85 8.22
C PHE A 194 -12.03 8.65 8.82
N ARG A 195 -13.34 8.61 8.65
CA ARG A 195 -14.20 7.54 9.14
C ARG A 195 -14.22 6.39 8.16
N TYR A 196 -14.01 5.17 8.64
CA TYR A 196 -14.01 3.98 7.79
C TYR A 196 -14.59 2.76 8.49
N LEU A 197 -14.98 1.79 7.67
CA LEU A 197 -15.45 0.48 8.12
C LEU A 197 -14.54 -0.61 7.60
N ARG A 198 -14.40 -1.69 8.38
CA ARG A 198 -13.65 -2.88 8.01
C ARG A 198 -14.61 -4.06 7.92
N PHE A 199 -14.54 -4.76 6.79
CA PHE A 199 -15.34 -5.96 6.54
C PHE A 199 -14.41 -7.16 6.32
N PRO A 200 -14.63 -8.28 7.05
CA PRO A 200 -13.80 -9.48 6.91
C PRO A 200 -14.02 -10.19 5.59
N LYS A 201 -15.11 -9.88 4.90
CA LYS A 201 -15.45 -10.53 3.63
C LYS A 201 -14.37 -10.25 2.59
N MET A 202 -13.75 -11.33 2.12
CA MET A 202 -12.80 -11.30 1.02
C MET A 202 -13.56 -11.25 -0.30
N ASP A 203 -13.22 -10.29 -1.14
CA ASP A 203 -13.93 -10.05 -2.40
C ASP A 203 -13.01 -9.68 -3.57
N HIS A 204 -11.71 -9.83 -3.36
CA HIS A 204 -10.69 -9.62 -4.39
C HIS A 204 -9.46 -10.48 -4.14
N HIS A 205 -8.67 -10.65 -5.20
CA HIS A 205 -7.47 -11.47 -5.21
C HIS A 205 -6.27 -10.66 -5.68
N VAL A 206 -5.18 -10.72 -4.93
CA VAL A 206 -3.92 -10.05 -5.22
C VAL A 206 -2.89 -11.05 -5.68
N ARG A 207 -2.27 -10.76 -6.81
CA ARG A 207 -1.25 -11.61 -7.39
C ARG A 207 0.09 -11.46 -6.69
N TRP A 208 0.47 -12.49 -5.97
CA TRP A 208 1.74 -12.57 -5.25
C TRP A 208 2.81 -13.19 -6.15
N GLN A 209 3.49 -12.37 -6.95
CA GLN A 209 4.61 -12.84 -7.77
C GLN A 209 5.90 -12.13 -7.37
N PHE A 210 6.97 -12.92 -7.24
CA PHE A 210 8.34 -12.41 -7.12
C PHE A 210 8.94 -12.20 -8.52
N GLU A 211 8.50 -11.19 -9.24
CA GLU A 211 9.19 -10.79 -10.46
C GLU A 211 10.28 -9.77 -10.12
N PRO A 212 11.52 -9.91 -10.65
CA PRO A 212 12.61 -8.97 -10.42
C PRO A 212 12.27 -7.54 -10.87
N THR A 213 11.36 -7.40 -11.84
CA THR A 213 10.89 -6.15 -12.43
C THR A 213 9.75 -5.49 -11.66
N LYS A 214 9.21 -6.14 -10.62
CA LYS A 214 8.20 -5.48 -9.78
C LYS A 214 8.81 -4.28 -9.06
N VAL A 215 8.09 -3.16 -9.10
CA VAL A 215 8.44 -1.91 -8.40
C VAL A 215 8.76 -2.17 -6.92
N SER A 216 8.02 -3.08 -6.26
CA SER A 216 8.27 -3.47 -4.87
C SER A 216 9.61 -4.18 -4.63
N VAL A 217 10.16 -4.86 -5.62
CA VAL A 217 11.49 -5.50 -5.55
C VAL A 217 12.59 -4.49 -5.79
N GLU A 218 12.42 -3.62 -6.79
CA GLU A 218 13.34 -2.53 -7.10
C GLU A 218 13.42 -1.53 -5.93
N GLN A 219 12.30 -1.17 -5.33
CA GLN A 219 12.22 -0.31 -4.14
C GLN A 219 13.10 -0.80 -2.99
N ARG A 220 13.24 -2.12 -2.83
CA ARG A 220 14.05 -2.71 -1.75
C ARG A 220 15.56 -2.67 -2.00
N ARG A 221 16.00 -2.40 -3.24
CA ARG A 221 17.39 -2.52 -3.69
C ARG A 221 17.97 -1.23 -4.24
N SER A 222 17.16 -0.23 -4.50
CA SER A 222 17.62 1.04 -5.08
C SER A 222 17.87 2.09 -3.98
N PRO A 223 19.08 2.68 -3.91
CA PRO A 223 19.39 3.79 -3.01
C PRO A 223 18.37 4.94 -3.11
N ARG A 224 17.98 5.31 -4.34
CA ARG A 224 16.98 6.36 -4.59
C ARG A 224 15.64 6.08 -3.91
N HIS A 225 15.19 4.81 -3.94
CA HIS A 225 13.92 4.43 -3.29
C HIS A 225 14.05 4.38 -1.76
N LEU A 226 15.23 4.00 -1.23
CA LEU A 226 15.48 4.02 0.21
C LEU A 226 15.50 5.45 0.76
N ASP A 227 16.10 6.40 0.03
CA ASP A 227 16.04 7.81 0.39
C ASP A 227 14.61 8.37 0.29
N GLY A 228 13.85 7.98 -0.74
CA GLY A 228 12.43 8.27 -0.86
C GLY A 228 11.60 7.73 0.31
N ALA A 229 11.92 6.51 0.78
CA ALA A 229 11.26 5.92 1.95
C ALA A 229 11.51 6.73 3.24
N ILE A 230 12.73 7.28 3.42
CA ILE A 230 13.02 8.16 4.55
C ILE A 230 12.14 9.42 4.50
N ALA A 231 12.02 10.05 3.34
CA ALA A 231 11.15 11.20 3.16
C ALA A 231 9.68 10.86 3.47
N THR A 232 9.24 9.65 3.10
CA THR A 232 7.89 9.17 3.42
C THR A 232 7.70 8.98 4.93
N ILE A 233 8.68 8.39 5.65
CA ILE A 233 8.62 8.27 7.11
C ILE A 233 8.49 9.65 7.78
N GLN A 234 9.21 10.64 7.29
CA GLN A 234 9.12 12.02 7.81
C GLN A 234 7.74 12.65 7.57
N LYS A 235 7.07 12.30 6.46
CA LYS A 235 5.67 12.68 6.26
C LYS A 235 4.75 11.96 7.27
N PHE A 236 4.96 10.68 7.52
CA PHE A 236 4.18 9.94 8.53
C PHE A 236 4.34 10.55 9.93
N GLU A 237 5.57 10.92 10.33
CA GLU A 237 5.77 11.65 11.59
C GLU A 237 4.90 12.90 11.66
N ARG A 238 4.91 13.72 10.60
CA ARG A 238 4.13 14.95 10.53
C ARG A 238 2.63 14.65 10.63
N TYR A 239 2.11 13.69 9.86
CA TYR A 239 0.69 13.33 9.89
C TYR A 239 0.26 12.85 11.28
N VAL A 240 1.10 12.07 11.96
CA VAL A 240 0.84 11.62 13.34
C VAL A 240 0.86 12.78 14.30
N MET A 241 1.79 13.74 14.16
CA MET A 241 1.89 14.90 15.05
C MET A 241 0.71 15.85 14.87
N GLU A 242 0.31 16.14 13.65
CA GLU A 242 -0.78 17.04 13.29
C GLU A 242 -2.17 16.45 13.59
N GLY A 243 -2.30 15.12 13.58
CA GLY A 243 -3.53 14.39 13.80
C GLY A 243 -3.63 13.82 15.23
N PRO A 244 -3.49 12.48 15.40
CA PRO A 244 -3.75 11.83 16.69
C PRO A 244 -2.67 12.05 17.76
N GLY A 245 -1.59 12.74 17.42
CA GLY A 245 -0.47 12.99 18.31
C GLY A 245 0.48 11.81 18.48
N ILE A 246 1.68 12.11 18.95
CA ILE A 246 2.71 11.09 19.21
C ILE A 246 2.53 10.54 20.64
N ASN A 247 2.37 9.21 20.72
CA ASN A 247 2.51 8.45 21.96
C ASN A 247 3.66 7.44 21.84
N TRP A 248 3.99 6.75 22.94
CA TRP A 248 5.10 5.81 22.98
C TRP A 248 4.98 4.64 21.99
N VAL A 249 3.73 4.21 21.66
CA VAL A 249 3.46 3.13 20.67
C VAL A 249 3.79 3.63 19.26
N ARG A 250 3.27 4.80 18.89
CA ARG A 250 3.52 5.41 17.58
C ARG A 250 4.98 5.78 17.39
N GLN A 251 5.66 6.26 18.46
CA GLN A 251 7.11 6.47 18.42
C GLN A 251 7.87 5.20 18.06
N ARG A 252 7.54 4.07 18.71
CA ARG A 252 8.19 2.77 18.42
C ARG A 252 7.90 2.29 17.02
N ALA A 253 6.66 2.46 16.55
CA ALA A 253 6.28 2.10 15.21
C ALA A 253 7.07 2.90 14.16
N LEU A 254 7.21 4.21 14.35
CA LEU A 254 8.07 5.05 13.51
C LEU A 254 9.55 4.62 13.58
N CYS A 255 10.09 4.33 14.76
CA CYS A 255 11.44 3.79 14.89
C CYS A 255 11.63 2.49 14.10
N SER A 256 10.61 1.62 14.07
CA SER A 256 10.69 0.36 13.31
C SER A 256 10.79 0.59 11.81
N LEU A 257 10.18 1.65 11.27
CA LEU A 257 10.31 2.04 9.86
C LEU A 257 11.74 2.53 9.53
N TYR A 258 12.32 3.38 10.39
CA TYR A 258 13.72 3.79 10.23
C TYR A 258 14.67 2.59 10.28
N PHE A 259 14.43 1.65 11.22
CA PHE A 259 15.23 0.45 11.30
C PHE A 259 15.08 -0.43 10.06
N PHE A 260 13.87 -0.58 9.54
CA PHE A 260 13.60 -1.30 8.30
C PHE A 260 14.42 -0.74 7.12
N VAL A 261 14.45 0.59 6.96
CA VAL A 261 15.25 1.23 5.89
C VAL A 261 16.75 1.05 6.15
N ALA A 262 17.21 1.18 7.40
CA ALA A 262 18.61 0.96 7.76
C ALA A 262 19.08 -0.47 7.45
N GLU A 263 18.26 -1.50 7.76
CA GLU A 263 18.55 -2.89 7.37
C GLU A 263 18.71 -3.07 5.85
N ARG A 264 17.95 -2.33 5.04
CA ARG A 264 18.09 -2.38 3.58
C ARG A 264 19.41 -1.78 3.11
N TRP A 265 19.86 -0.69 3.73
CA TRP A 265 21.18 -0.15 3.47
C TRP A 265 22.31 -1.12 3.86
N VAL A 266 22.18 -1.84 4.98
CA VAL A 266 23.11 -2.93 5.34
C VAL A 266 23.10 -4.04 4.28
N ALA A 267 21.94 -4.42 3.78
CA ALA A 267 21.81 -5.45 2.73
C ALA A 267 22.47 -5.04 1.41
N LEU A 268 22.56 -3.73 1.15
CA LEU A 268 23.32 -3.16 0.02
C LEU A 268 24.82 -2.99 0.32
N GLY A 269 25.31 -3.42 1.48
CA GLY A 269 26.71 -3.28 1.89
C GLY A 269 27.09 -1.88 2.38
N ASN A 270 26.16 -0.98 2.60
CA ASN A 270 26.39 0.41 3.00
C ASN A 270 26.05 0.66 4.46
N LEU A 271 26.88 0.16 5.37
CA LEU A 271 26.73 0.38 6.81
C LEU A 271 26.73 1.87 7.21
N PRO A 272 27.61 2.74 6.65
CA PRO A 272 27.56 4.17 6.97
C PRO A 272 26.20 4.82 6.68
N ALA A 273 25.57 4.49 5.54
CA ALA A 273 24.22 4.98 5.23
C ALA A 273 23.18 4.44 6.22
N ALA A 274 23.23 3.14 6.57
CA ALA A 274 22.36 2.54 7.55
C ALA A 274 22.45 3.25 8.91
N LEU A 275 23.66 3.55 9.37
CA LEU A 275 23.87 4.25 10.66
C LEU A 275 23.35 5.69 10.60
N ARG A 276 23.55 6.42 9.48
CA ARG A 276 22.98 7.76 9.30
C ARG A 276 21.45 7.74 9.38
N VAL A 277 20.81 6.77 8.72
CA VAL A 277 19.35 6.59 8.78
C VAL A 277 18.90 6.35 10.23
N TRP A 278 19.55 5.41 10.91
CA TRP A 278 19.18 5.07 12.29
C TRP A 278 19.44 6.21 13.28
N GLN A 279 20.47 7.02 13.06
CA GLN A 279 20.79 8.19 13.88
C GLN A 279 19.65 9.22 13.89
N GLN A 280 18.81 9.28 12.84
CA GLN A 280 17.68 10.22 12.78
C GLN A 280 16.71 10.04 13.94
N ILE A 281 16.52 8.83 14.49
CA ILE A 281 15.62 8.62 15.63
C ILE A 281 16.02 9.42 16.86
N ARG A 282 17.33 9.66 17.06
CA ARG A 282 17.83 10.51 18.15
C ARG A 282 17.61 12.00 17.84
N GLN A 283 17.97 12.41 16.64
CA GLN A 283 17.80 13.80 16.19
C GLN A 283 16.34 14.23 16.28
N ARG A 284 15.41 13.32 15.98
CA ARG A 284 13.96 13.53 15.98
C ARG A 284 13.31 13.18 17.33
N ARG A 285 14.06 12.79 18.34
CA ARG A 285 13.59 12.39 19.68
C ARG A 285 12.54 11.29 19.67
N LEU A 286 12.60 10.38 18.68
CA LEU A 286 11.66 9.27 18.54
C LEU A 286 11.98 8.06 19.41
N GLY A 287 13.24 7.87 19.84
CA GLY A 287 13.66 6.69 20.57
C GLY A 287 14.51 6.99 21.82
N SER A 288 14.48 6.08 22.77
CA SER A 288 15.37 6.13 23.93
C SER A 288 16.83 5.86 23.55
N ARG A 289 17.79 6.23 24.44
CA ARG A 289 19.21 5.91 24.25
C ARG A 289 19.44 4.40 24.13
N VAL A 290 18.74 3.60 24.95
CA VAL A 290 18.84 2.13 24.92
C VAL A 290 18.37 1.58 23.58
N LEU A 291 17.24 2.06 23.05
CA LEU A 291 16.74 1.65 21.75
C LEU A 291 17.73 2.01 20.63
N HIS A 292 18.34 3.19 20.70
CA HIS A 292 19.32 3.62 19.71
C HIS A 292 20.57 2.73 19.72
N VAL A 293 21.17 2.50 20.89
CA VAL A 293 22.39 1.68 21.03
C VAL A 293 22.14 0.24 20.61
N SER A 294 21.02 -0.36 21.02
CA SER A 294 20.67 -1.73 20.62
C SER A 294 20.50 -1.86 19.09
N GLY A 295 19.86 -0.90 18.45
CA GLY A 295 19.72 -0.88 16.99
C GLY A 295 21.08 -0.73 16.26
N VAL A 296 21.98 0.14 16.75
CA VAL A 296 23.34 0.26 16.20
C VAL A 296 24.08 -1.09 16.30
N GLY A 297 24.03 -1.75 17.45
CA GLY A 297 24.66 -3.06 17.64
C GLY A 297 24.13 -4.11 16.65
N LEU A 298 22.81 -4.16 16.44
CA LEU A 298 22.19 -5.08 15.48
C LEU A 298 22.63 -4.82 14.04
N LEU A 299 22.67 -3.56 13.61
CA LEU A 299 23.11 -3.19 12.24
C LEU A 299 24.58 -3.56 12.01
N ILE A 300 25.44 -3.35 13.01
CA ILE A 300 26.86 -3.73 12.94
C ILE A 300 26.99 -5.27 12.85
N ILE A 301 26.29 -6.03 13.66
CA ILE A 301 26.32 -7.50 13.61
C ILE A 301 25.86 -8.01 12.25
N GLN A 302 24.81 -7.42 11.68
CA GLN A 302 24.33 -7.78 10.34
C GLN A 302 25.36 -7.45 9.24
N ALA A 303 26.07 -6.33 9.37
CA ALA A 303 27.02 -5.88 8.36
C ALA A 303 28.33 -6.65 8.39
N LEU A 304 28.88 -6.90 9.57
CA LEU A 304 30.25 -7.42 9.75
C LEU A 304 30.32 -8.94 9.91
N GLY A 305 29.24 -9.59 10.25
CA GLY A 305 29.24 -11.00 10.64
C GLY A 305 29.34 -12.03 9.51
N GLY A 306 29.58 -11.65 8.26
CA GLY A 306 29.57 -12.59 7.13
C GLY A 306 28.21 -13.33 6.99
N VAL A 307 28.18 -14.52 6.34
CA VAL A 307 26.93 -15.29 6.18
C VAL A 307 26.35 -15.80 7.54
N PRO A 308 27.14 -16.35 8.47
CA PRO A 308 26.65 -16.74 9.80
C PRO A 308 26.19 -15.55 10.63
N GLY A 309 26.96 -14.45 10.64
CA GLY A 309 26.60 -13.26 11.40
C GLY A 309 25.39 -12.53 10.83
N ARG A 310 25.20 -12.49 9.52
CA ARG A 310 23.97 -11.98 8.89
C ARG A 310 22.74 -12.78 9.32
N ARG A 311 22.84 -14.13 9.36
CA ARG A 311 21.74 -14.99 9.84
C ARG A 311 21.42 -14.74 11.31
N LEU A 312 22.44 -14.63 12.17
CA LEU A 312 22.28 -14.32 13.58
C LEU A 312 21.69 -12.93 13.78
N GLY A 313 22.25 -11.91 13.12
CA GLY A 313 21.77 -10.53 13.16
C GLY A 313 20.31 -10.42 12.71
N ASN A 314 19.92 -11.10 11.64
CA ASN A 314 18.53 -11.12 11.17
C ASN A 314 17.58 -11.79 12.18
N ARG A 315 17.98 -12.89 12.82
CA ARG A 315 17.18 -13.52 13.89
C ARG A 315 17.03 -12.61 15.10
N MET A 316 18.12 -11.95 15.52
CA MET A 316 18.09 -11.00 16.63
C MET A 316 17.23 -9.78 16.30
N ALA A 317 17.36 -9.22 15.10
CA ALA A 317 16.55 -8.11 14.64
C ALA A 317 15.07 -8.48 14.57
N HIS A 318 14.73 -9.68 14.12
CA HIS A 318 13.36 -10.19 14.12
C HIS A 318 12.78 -10.27 15.53
N LYS A 319 13.53 -10.85 16.47
CA LYS A 319 13.13 -10.91 17.91
C LYS A 319 12.99 -9.52 18.52
N TRP A 320 13.91 -8.61 18.20
CA TRP A 320 13.89 -7.24 18.70
C TRP A 320 12.70 -6.45 18.15
N LYS A 321 12.36 -6.60 16.87
CA LYS A 321 11.13 -6.05 16.26
C LYS A 321 9.88 -6.65 16.92
N GLY A 322 9.86 -7.97 17.17
CA GLY A 322 8.80 -8.64 17.91
C GLY A 322 8.63 -8.07 19.32
N TRP A 323 9.75 -7.84 20.02
CA TRP A 323 9.73 -7.21 21.34
C TRP A 323 9.20 -5.77 21.31
N MET A 324 9.53 -4.97 20.29
CA MET A 324 8.95 -3.65 20.10
C MET A 324 7.43 -3.72 19.93
N ARG A 325 6.92 -4.70 19.18
CA ARG A 325 5.49 -4.92 18.93
C ARG A 325 4.75 -5.43 20.16
N MET A 326 5.30 -6.46 20.83
CA MET A 326 4.66 -7.08 22.01
C MET A 326 4.43 -6.11 23.17
N ARG A 327 5.35 -5.17 23.40
CA ARG A 327 5.15 -4.13 24.44
C ARG A 327 4.15 -3.04 24.01
N THR A 328 3.68 -3.02 22.76
CA THR A 328 2.72 -2.04 22.25
C THR A 328 1.29 -2.52 22.32
N ASN A 329 1.06 -3.82 22.50
CA ASN A 329 -0.27 -4.39 22.66
C ASN A 329 -0.42 -5.04 24.05
N PRO A 330 -1.01 -4.35 25.03
CA PRO A 330 -1.15 -4.89 26.38
C PRO A 330 -1.99 -6.18 26.46
N GLU A 331 -2.87 -6.43 25.47
CA GLU A 331 -3.68 -7.65 25.43
C GLU A 331 -2.90 -8.89 25.00
N LEU A 332 -1.72 -8.74 24.39
CA LEU A 332 -0.84 -9.86 24.04
C LEU A 332 0.08 -10.31 25.19
N VAL A 333 0.07 -9.62 26.33
CA VAL A 333 0.89 -9.95 27.52
C VAL A 333 0.15 -10.90 28.45
N VAL A 334 -1.09 -11.28 28.15
CA VAL A 334 -1.93 -12.15 29.02
C VAL A 334 -2.28 -13.47 28.29
N ARG A 335 -1.29 -14.06 27.57
CA ARG A 335 -1.38 -15.49 27.21
C ARG A 335 -0.04 -16.17 27.31
#